data_647d38d45c248659049d39b1f41790a1
#
_entry.id   647d38d45c248659049d39b1f41790a1
#
_cell.length_a   1.000
_cell.length_b   1.000
_cell.length_c   1.000
_cell.angle_alpha   90.00
_cell.angle_beta   90.00
_cell.angle_gamma   90.00
#
_symmetry.space_group_name_H-M   'P 1'
#
loop_
_entity.id
_entity.type
_entity.pdbx_description
1 polymer ?
#
loop_
_entity_poly.entity_id
_entity_poly.type
_entity_poly.pdbx_seq_one_letter_code
_entity_poly.pdbx_strand_id
1 'polypeptide(L)'
;HYDRFKEDLALFAEMGFKCYRFSIAWTRIFPNGDEGTPNEAGLEFYDQLIDECLKYDIEPVITISHYEMPLHLAKEYGGWKNRKLIDFYERFAQTVLERYSSKVKYWMTFNEINSAFHFPALSQGLVKSNGAGEYQNIFQAWHNQFVASSKAVKIGHELRSDIQIGCMIIYATTYSIDANPVNQAATMIQNQEFNFFCTDVQVRGEY
;
A
#
# COMPACT_ATOMS: atom_id res chain seq x y z
N HIS A 1 -4.17 12.77 15.58
CA HIS A 1 -3.10 11.81 15.86
C HIS A 1 -1.71 12.45 15.73
N TYR A 2 -1.39 13.16 14.66
CA TYR A 2 -0.05 13.76 14.45
C TYR A 2 0.47 14.55 15.67
N ASP A 3 -0.35 15.43 16.24
CA ASP A 3 0.04 16.26 17.39
C ASP A 3 -0.08 15.55 18.75
N ARG A 4 -0.76 14.41 18.80
CA ARG A 4 -1.15 13.72 20.05
C ARG A 4 -0.78 12.24 20.07
N PHE A 5 0.09 11.77 19.16
CA PHE A 5 0.39 10.34 19.04
C PHE A 5 0.95 9.72 20.34
N LYS A 6 1.68 10.49 21.15
CA LYS A 6 2.20 10.00 22.43
C LYS A 6 1.09 9.71 23.44
N GLU A 7 0.07 10.58 23.49
CA GLU A 7 -1.11 10.38 24.34
C GLU A 7 -1.92 9.19 23.79
N ASP A 8 -2.14 9.14 22.47
CA ASP A 8 -2.90 8.08 21.84
C ASP A 8 -2.25 6.71 22.08
N LEU A 9 -0.92 6.59 21.94
CA LEU A 9 -0.21 5.33 22.17
C LEU A 9 -0.19 4.91 23.65
N ALA A 10 -0.14 5.86 24.59
CA ALA A 10 -0.32 5.57 26.00
C ALA A 10 -1.71 4.96 26.28
N LEU A 11 -2.76 5.50 25.66
CA LEU A 11 -4.13 4.94 25.77
C LEU A 11 -4.21 3.55 25.10
N PHE A 12 -3.57 3.33 23.94
CA PHE A 12 -3.54 2.01 23.31
C PHE A 12 -2.85 0.97 24.19
N ALA A 13 -1.77 1.36 24.89
CA ALA A 13 -1.10 0.50 25.85
C ALA A 13 -2.00 0.17 27.06
N GLU A 14 -2.71 1.16 27.61
CA GLU A 14 -3.71 0.96 28.68
C GLU A 14 -4.83 0.02 28.24
N MET A 15 -5.28 0.10 26.98
CA MET A 15 -6.26 -0.80 26.38
C MET A 15 -5.71 -2.21 26.12
N GLY A 16 -4.40 -2.44 26.25
CA GLY A 16 -3.77 -3.73 26.07
C GLY A 16 -3.43 -4.09 24.62
N PHE A 17 -3.35 -3.11 23.70
CA PHE A 17 -2.97 -3.35 22.32
C PHE A 17 -1.58 -3.95 22.21
N LYS A 18 -1.41 -4.95 21.33
CA LYS A 18 -0.15 -5.63 21.07
C LYS A 18 0.49 -5.25 19.75
N CYS A 19 -0.29 -4.69 18.84
CA CYS A 19 0.22 -4.14 17.59
C CYS A 19 -0.58 -2.89 17.20
N TYR A 20 0.07 -2.02 16.44
CA TYR A 20 -0.56 -0.83 15.87
C TYR A 20 -0.19 -0.70 14.41
N ARG A 21 -1.23 -0.71 13.55
CA ARG A 21 -1.06 -0.50 12.11
C ARG A 21 -1.27 0.95 11.74
N PHE A 22 -0.31 1.53 11.04
CA PHE A 22 -0.40 2.88 10.46
C PHE A 22 0.29 2.93 9.09
N SER A 23 0.09 4.01 8.35
CA SER A 23 0.75 4.25 7.07
C SER A 23 1.76 5.39 7.17
N ILE A 24 2.76 5.36 6.27
CA ILE A 24 3.68 6.47 6.06
C ILE A 24 3.13 7.31 4.91
N ALA A 25 2.75 8.57 5.19
CA ALA A 25 2.29 9.47 4.14
C ALA A 25 3.43 9.79 3.17
N TRP A 26 3.29 9.37 1.91
CA TRP A 26 4.30 9.63 0.87
C TRP A 26 4.63 11.11 0.76
N THR A 27 3.61 11.96 0.76
CA THR A 27 3.76 13.43 0.72
C THR A 27 4.51 14.02 1.91
N ARG A 28 4.64 13.31 3.01
CA ARG A 28 5.42 13.76 4.16
C ARG A 28 6.90 13.52 3.95
N ILE A 29 7.25 12.47 3.22
CA ILE A 29 8.63 12.09 2.90
C ILE A 29 9.09 12.72 1.59
N PHE A 30 8.25 12.67 0.56
CA PHE A 30 8.46 13.29 -0.76
C PHE A 30 7.20 14.07 -1.13
N PRO A 31 7.13 15.39 -0.86
CA PRO A 31 5.90 16.18 -1.03
C PRO A 31 5.29 16.15 -2.43
N ASN A 32 6.09 16.14 -3.48
CA ASN A 32 5.63 15.97 -4.86
C ASN A 32 5.75 14.53 -5.35
N GLY A 33 6.58 13.70 -4.71
CA GLY A 33 6.77 12.29 -5.01
C GLY A 33 7.92 12.00 -5.98
N ASP A 34 8.40 12.98 -6.71
CA ASP A 34 9.47 12.85 -7.71
C ASP A 34 10.81 13.48 -7.29
N GLU A 35 10.89 14.03 -6.07
CA GLU A 35 12.13 14.61 -5.52
C GLU A 35 13.23 13.55 -5.39
N GLY A 36 14.47 14.02 -5.51
CA GLY A 36 15.66 13.18 -5.30
C GLY A 36 16.06 13.00 -3.84
N THR A 37 15.57 13.89 -2.95
CA THR A 37 15.96 13.91 -1.53
C THR A 37 14.73 13.93 -0.64
N PRO A 38 14.66 13.07 0.40
CA PRO A 38 13.53 13.03 1.31
C PRO A 38 13.51 14.22 2.26
N ASN A 39 12.31 14.51 2.78
CA ASN A 39 12.10 15.48 3.85
C ASN A 39 12.45 14.84 5.19
N GLU A 40 13.57 15.25 5.78
CA GLU A 40 14.07 14.70 7.05
C GLU A 40 13.09 14.90 8.21
N ALA A 41 12.42 16.04 8.29
CA ALA A 41 11.42 16.28 9.34
C ALA A 41 10.24 15.28 9.25
N GLY A 42 9.89 14.82 8.04
CA GLY A 42 8.92 13.78 7.83
C GLY A 42 9.41 12.42 8.34
N LEU A 43 10.68 12.09 8.11
CA LEU A 43 11.30 10.87 8.61
C LEU A 43 11.39 10.87 10.13
N GLU A 44 11.87 11.96 10.74
CA GLU A 44 11.98 12.13 12.19
C GLU A 44 10.63 11.95 12.91
N PHE A 45 9.53 12.38 12.31
CA PHE A 45 8.20 12.14 12.88
C PHE A 45 7.89 10.65 13.02
N TYR A 46 8.18 9.85 11.99
CA TYR A 46 7.94 8.40 12.05
C TYR A 46 8.95 7.67 12.94
N ASP A 47 10.20 8.16 13.06
CA ASP A 47 11.13 7.67 14.08
C ASP A 47 10.50 7.77 15.47
N GLN A 48 9.98 8.95 15.82
CA GLN A 48 9.36 9.19 17.12
C GLN A 48 8.10 8.34 17.33
N LEU A 49 7.28 8.16 16.30
CA LEU A 49 6.07 7.35 16.37
C LEU A 49 6.40 5.87 16.60
N ILE A 50 7.39 5.33 15.87
CA ILE A 50 7.86 3.95 16.01
C ILE A 50 8.47 3.73 17.40
N ASP A 51 9.33 4.63 17.84
CA ASP A 51 9.97 4.54 19.16
C ASP A 51 8.94 4.59 20.30
N GLU A 52 7.89 5.39 20.16
CA GLU A 52 6.81 5.42 21.15
C GLU A 52 5.97 4.12 21.15
N CYS A 53 5.75 3.47 20.00
CA CYS A 53 5.13 2.14 19.94
C CYS A 53 5.98 1.11 20.72
N LEU A 54 7.27 1.05 20.41
CA LEU A 54 8.20 0.09 21.02
C LEU A 54 8.37 0.31 22.54
N LYS A 55 8.31 1.53 23.00
CA LYS A 55 8.34 1.88 24.44
C LYS A 55 7.22 1.18 25.24
N TYR A 56 6.07 0.95 24.60
CA TYR A 56 4.90 0.28 25.21
C TYR A 56 4.77 -1.19 24.82
N ASP A 57 5.79 -1.80 24.21
CA ASP A 57 5.73 -3.17 23.68
C ASP A 57 4.58 -3.38 22.67
N ILE A 58 4.27 -2.33 21.90
CA ILE A 58 3.31 -2.35 20.80
C ILE A 58 4.07 -2.53 19.50
N GLU A 59 3.87 -3.67 18.82
CA GLU A 59 4.52 -3.97 17.54
C GLU A 59 3.99 -3.05 16.42
N PRO A 60 4.85 -2.25 15.76
CA PRO A 60 4.43 -1.44 14.62
C PRO A 60 4.22 -2.31 13.37
N VAL A 61 3.10 -2.09 12.67
CA VAL A 61 2.78 -2.71 11.39
C VAL A 61 2.60 -1.58 10.38
N ILE A 62 3.51 -1.45 9.42
CA ILE A 62 3.56 -0.28 8.54
C ILE A 62 3.02 -0.59 7.15
N THR A 63 2.10 0.25 6.66
CA THR A 63 1.69 0.30 5.26
C THR A 63 2.48 1.40 4.55
N ILE A 64 3.24 1.05 3.50
CA ILE A 64 4.07 2.00 2.77
C ILE A 64 3.19 3.01 2.02
N SER A 65 2.19 2.54 1.26
CA SER A 65 1.25 3.40 0.55
C SER A 65 -0.20 3.06 0.90
N HIS A 66 -0.94 4.06 1.38
CA HIS A 66 -2.35 3.92 1.76
C HIS A 66 -3.21 5.00 1.10
N TYR A 67 -3.33 4.94 -0.23
CA TYR A 67 -4.11 5.85 -1.12
C TYR A 67 -3.57 7.28 -1.29
N GLU A 68 -2.74 7.76 -0.40
CA GLU A 68 -2.26 9.16 -0.35
C GLU A 68 -1.08 9.44 -1.31
N MET A 69 -1.19 8.98 -2.56
CA MET A 69 -0.20 9.32 -3.58
C MET A 69 -0.13 10.85 -3.76
N PRO A 70 1.07 11.45 -3.88
CA PRO A 70 1.21 12.88 -4.13
C PRO A 70 0.40 13.34 -5.35
N LEU A 71 -0.42 14.38 -5.17
CA LEU A 71 -1.28 14.91 -6.23
C LEU A 71 -0.50 15.36 -7.48
N HIS A 72 0.75 15.81 -7.28
CA HIS A 72 1.67 16.14 -8.36
C HIS A 72 1.86 14.94 -9.31
N LEU A 73 2.06 13.73 -8.79
CA LEU A 73 2.23 12.53 -9.62
C LEU A 73 0.98 12.20 -10.44
N ALA A 74 -0.20 12.47 -9.90
CA ALA A 74 -1.44 12.30 -10.66
C ALA A 74 -1.58 13.33 -11.78
N LYS A 75 -1.21 14.60 -11.52
CA LYS A 75 -1.34 15.70 -12.49
C LYS A 75 -0.30 15.65 -13.59
N GLU A 76 0.97 15.50 -13.23
CA GLU A 76 2.09 15.59 -14.19
C GLU A 76 2.36 14.28 -14.92
N TYR A 77 2.14 13.14 -14.26
CA TYR A 77 2.45 11.83 -14.81
C TYR A 77 1.20 11.00 -15.15
N GLY A 78 0.01 11.44 -14.73
CA GLY A 78 -1.25 10.73 -14.96
C GLY A 78 -1.44 9.51 -14.07
N GLY A 79 -0.83 9.50 -12.90
CA GLY A 79 -0.94 8.44 -11.91
C GLY A 79 -0.20 7.16 -12.30
N TRP A 80 -0.59 6.05 -11.67
CA TRP A 80 0.08 4.76 -11.80
C TRP A 80 0.10 4.14 -13.20
N LYS A 81 -0.70 4.64 -14.17
CA LYS A 81 -0.56 4.21 -15.57
C LYS A 81 0.80 4.56 -16.18
N ASN A 82 1.51 5.53 -15.60
CA ASN A 82 2.85 5.92 -16.04
C ASN A 82 3.91 5.08 -15.34
N ARG A 83 4.76 4.43 -16.11
CA ARG A 83 5.80 3.53 -15.61
C ARG A 83 6.84 4.23 -14.70
N LYS A 84 7.03 5.55 -14.82
CA LYS A 84 7.94 6.32 -13.95
C LYS A 84 7.56 6.23 -12.46
N LEU A 85 6.28 5.99 -12.15
CA LEU A 85 5.85 5.85 -10.75
C LEU A 85 6.48 4.63 -10.07
N ILE A 86 6.92 3.63 -10.82
CA ILE A 86 7.67 2.52 -10.27
C ILE A 86 8.96 3.03 -9.61
N ASP A 87 9.72 3.88 -10.29
CA ASP A 87 11.00 4.38 -9.79
C ASP A 87 10.81 5.37 -8.62
N PHE A 88 9.76 6.19 -8.66
CA PHE A 88 9.42 7.09 -7.57
C PHE A 88 9.00 6.33 -6.31
N TYR A 89 8.16 5.32 -6.47
CA TYR A 89 7.75 4.47 -5.36
C TYR A 89 8.91 3.62 -4.82
N GLU A 90 9.75 3.07 -5.69
CA GLU A 90 10.95 2.32 -5.28
C GLU A 90 11.84 3.18 -4.38
N ARG A 91 12.11 4.43 -4.78
CA ARG A 91 12.86 5.40 -3.96
C ARG A 91 12.18 5.65 -2.61
N PHE A 92 10.87 5.88 -2.61
CA PHE A 92 10.11 6.08 -1.38
C PHE A 92 10.18 4.84 -0.48
N ALA A 93 9.91 3.66 -1.01
CA ALA A 93 9.96 2.40 -0.29
C ALA A 93 11.37 2.11 0.26
N GLN A 94 12.40 2.30 -0.56
CA GLN A 94 13.79 2.15 -0.14
C GLN A 94 14.11 3.08 1.04
N THR A 95 13.78 4.35 0.93
CA THR A 95 14.04 5.35 1.98
C THR A 95 13.42 4.94 3.32
N VAL A 96 12.15 4.52 3.33
CA VAL A 96 11.47 4.18 4.58
C VAL A 96 11.90 2.80 5.12
N LEU A 97 12.20 1.84 4.24
CA LEU A 97 12.72 0.54 4.63
C LEU A 97 14.14 0.64 5.22
N GLU A 98 15.05 1.38 4.57
CA GLU A 98 16.40 1.63 5.10
C GLU A 98 16.36 2.30 6.47
N ARG A 99 15.46 3.27 6.66
CA ARG A 99 15.35 4.01 7.93
C ARG A 99 14.78 3.17 9.06
N TYR A 100 13.74 2.37 8.80
CA TYR A 100 12.94 1.79 9.88
C TYR A 100 13.00 0.25 9.99
N SER A 101 13.53 -0.48 9.01
CA SER A 101 13.51 -1.95 9.04
C SER A 101 14.27 -2.58 10.22
N SER A 102 15.23 -1.87 10.80
CA SER A 102 15.91 -2.33 12.02
C SER A 102 14.99 -2.41 13.24
N LYS A 103 13.92 -1.61 13.26
CA LYS A 103 12.94 -1.50 14.34
C LYS A 103 11.58 -2.15 14.00
N VAL A 104 11.22 -2.24 12.71
CA VAL A 104 9.92 -2.68 12.23
C VAL A 104 10.06 -3.98 11.45
N LYS A 105 9.32 -4.99 11.85
CA LYS A 105 9.32 -6.30 11.21
C LYS A 105 8.23 -6.47 10.17
N TYR A 106 7.04 -5.87 10.37
CA TYR A 106 5.84 -6.12 9.60
C TYR A 106 5.48 -4.96 8.69
N TRP A 107 5.39 -5.23 7.38
CA TRP A 107 5.16 -4.23 6.35
C TRP A 107 4.08 -4.66 5.37
N MET A 108 3.40 -3.68 4.79
CA MET A 108 2.49 -3.85 3.66
C MET A 108 2.87 -2.85 2.58
N THR A 109 2.99 -3.30 1.33
CA THR A 109 3.39 -2.42 0.22
C THR A 109 2.27 -1.45 -0.15
N PHE A 110 1.07 -1.96 -0.37
CA PHE A 110 -0.12 -1.17 -0.68
C PHE A 110 -1.29 -1.57 0.20
N ASN A 111 -2.16 -0.60 0.49
CA ASN A 111 -3.46 -0.85 1.06
C ASN A 111 -4.47 -1.12 -0.05
N GLU A 112 -5.26 -2.19 0.09
CA GLU A 112 -6.40 -2.52 -0.76
C GLU A 112 -6.14 -2.34 -2.27
N ILE A 113 -5.04 -2.92 -2.75
CA ILE A 113 -4.61 -2.76 -4.15
C ILE A 113 -5.71 -3.16 -5.16
N ASN A 114 -6.62 -4.08 -4.77
CA ASN A 114 -7.74 -4.53 -5.58
C ASN A 114 -8.93 -3.55 -5.62
N SER A 115 -8.88 -2.43 -4.88
CA SER A 115 -9.95 -1.42 -4.89
C SER A 115 -10.02 -0.58 -6.17
N ALA A 116 -9.05 -0.71 -7.07
CA ALA A 116 -8.89 0.17 -8.23
C ALA A 116 -10.07 0.17 -9.21
N PHE A 117 -10.82 -0.92 -9.35
CA PHE A 117 -12.04 -0.94 -10.18
C PHE A 117 -13.12 0.01 -9.66
N HIS A 118 -13.22 0.14 -8.35
CA HIS A 118 -14.24 0.98 -7.71
C HIS A 118 -13.74 2.41 -7.49
N PHE A 119 -12.44 2.56 -7.19
CA PHE A 119 -11.85 3.83 -6.79
C PHE A 119 -10.52 4.12 -7.52
N PRO A 120 -10.49 4.13 -8.88
CA PRO A 120 -9.24 4.30 -9.64
C PRO A 120 -8.53 5.63 -9.36
N ALA A 121 -9.29 6.69 -9.10
CA ALA A 121 -8.70 7.99 -8.75
C ALA A 121 -7.98 7.95 -7.39
N LEU A 122 -8.56 7.26 -6.40
CA LEU A 122 -8.03 7.17 -5.05
C LEU A 122 -6.83 6.20 -4.97
N SER A 123 -6.97 5.00 -5.53
CA SER A 123 -5.96 3.95 -5.41
C SER A 123 -4.83 4.04 -6.44
N GLN A 124 -5.09 4.66 -7.61
CA GLN A 124 -4.14 4.70 -8.71
C GLN A 124 -3.83 6.12 -9.23
N GLY A 125 -4.49 7.15 -8.66
CA GLY A 125 -4.32 8.53 -9.13
C GLY A 125 -4.81 8.75 -10.56
N LEU A 126 -5.72 7.90 -11.05
CA LEU A 126 -6.28 8.03 -12.39
C LEU A 126 -7.41 9.04 -12.37
N VAL A 127 -7.20 10.18 -12.98
CA VAL A 127 -8.28 11.14 -13.25
C VAL A 127 -9.18 10.53 -14.31
N LYS A 128 -10.48 10.43 -14.03
CA LYS A 128 -11.47 9.84 -14.97
C LYS A 128 -11.33 10.43 -16.36
N SER A 129 -11.00 9.60 -17.33
CA SER A 129 -11.23 9.86 -18.72
C SER A 129 -12.52 9.12 -19.10
N ASN A 130 -13.60 9.86 -19.40
CA ASN A 130 -14.83 9.26 -19.93
C ASN A 130 -14.52 8.71 -21.33
N GLY A 131 -14.15 7.44 -21.48
CA GLY A 131 -13.89 6.88 -22.80
C GLY A 131 -13.37 5.45 -22.83
N ALA A 132 -13.35 4.89 -24.04
CA ALA A 132 -12.75 3.61 -24.36
C ALA A 132 -11.25 3.62 -23.95
N GLY A 133 -10.86 2.74 -23.03
CA GLY A 133 -9.50 2.68 -22.52
C GLY A 133 -9.38 2.84 -21.01
N GLU A 134 -10.47 3.08 -20.28
CA GLU A 134 -10.46 3.21 -18.82
C GLU A 134 -9.95 1.90 -18.16
N TYR A 135 -10.47 0.76 -18.59
CA TYR A 135 -10.01 -0.55 -18.09
C TYR A 135 -8.52 -0.81 -18.41
N GLN A 136 -8.09 -0.48 -19.64
CA GLN A 136 -6.68 -0.63 -19.99
C GLN A 136 -5.78 0.22 -19.09
N ASN A 137 -6.18 1.44 -18.75
CA ASN A 137 -5.43 2.29 -17.83
C ASN A 137 -5.38 1.71 -16.42
N ILE A 138 -6.48 1.12 -15.92
CA ILE A 138 -6.55 0.47 -14.61
C ILE A 138 -5.61 -0.75 -14.57
N PHE A 139 -5.65 -1.62 -15.57
CA PHE A 139 -4.77 -2.79 -15.63
C PHE A 139 -3.30 -2.40 -15.82
N GLN A 140 -2.99 -1.38 -16.63
CA GLN A 140 -1.64 -0.87 -16.75
C GLN A 140 -1.13 -0.29 -15.42
N ALA A 141 -1.98 0.44 -14.71
CA ALA A 141 -1.65 0.98 -13.40
C ALA A 141 -1.43 -0.13 -12.38
N TRP A 142 -2.26 -1.17 -12.35
CA TRP A 142 -2.03 -2.35 -11.52
C TRP A 142 -0.71 -3.04 -11.83
N HIS A 143 -0.42 -3.27 -13.11
CA HIS A 143 0.87 -3.85 -13.50
C HIS A 143 2.04 -3.06 -12.91
N ASN A 144 2.01 -1.73 -13.02
CA ASN A 144 3.05 -0.88 -12.48
C ASN A 144 3.11 -0.95 -10.93
N GLN A 145 1.95 -1.00 -10.25
CA GLN A 145 1.90 -1.18 -8.79
C GLN A 145 2.43 -2.55 -8.36
N PHE A 146 2.13 -3.63 -9.09
CA PHE A 146 2.68 -4.96 -8.81
C PHE A 146 4.20 -5.00 -8.96
N VAL A 147 4.73 -4.40 -10.02
CA VAL A 147 6.19 -4.28 -10.21
C VAL A 147 6.82 -3.46 -9.08
N ALA A 148 6.22 -2.34 -8.70
CA ALA A 148 6.69 -1.49 -7.60
C ALA A 148 6.65 -2.24 -6.26
N SER A 149 5.57 -3.00 -5.99
CA SER A 149 5.45 -3.86 -4.83
C SER A 149 6.55 -4.91 -4.75
N SER A 150 6.80 -5.61 -5.87
CA SER A 150 7.85 -6.64 -5.95
C SER A 150 9.25 -6.06 -5.67
N LYS A 151 9.54 -4.86 -6.19
CA LYS A 151 10.80 -4.16 -5.90
C LYS A 151 10.94 -3.81 -4.42
N ALA A 152 9.88 -3.29 -3.79
CA ALA A 152 9.88 -3.00 -2.36
C ALA A 152 10.10 -4.26 -1.50
N VAL A 153 9.45 -5.38 -1.85
CA VAL A 153 9.64 -6.67 -1.19
C VAL A 153 11.10 -7.13 -1.29
N LYS A 154 11.68 -7.03 -2.50
CA LYS A 154 13.08 -7.39 -2.73
C LYS A 154 14.02 -6.54 -1.86
N ILE A 155 13.87 -5.22 -1.86
CA ILE A 155 14.66 -4.30 -1.03
C ILE A 155 14.55 -4.69 0.45
N GLY A 156 13.35 -4.92 0.95
CA GLY A 156 13.16 -5.27 2.35
C GLY A 156 13.89 -6.55 2.74
N HIS A 157 13.80 -7.60 1.92
CA HIS A 157 14.50 -8.87 2.20
C HIS A 157 16.02 -8.77 2.06
N GLU A 158 16.54 -7.87 1.20
CA GLU A 158 17.98 -7.58 1.11
C GLU A 158 18.48 -6.84 2.34
N LEU A 159 17.68 -5.94 2.92
CA LEU A 159 18.03 -5.20 4.13
C LEU A 159 17.95 -6.06 5.39
N ARG A 160 16.95 -6.93 5.47
CA ARG A 160 16.70 -7.75 6.66
C ARG A 160 15.97 -9.05 6.31
N SER A 161 16.60 -10.19 6.50
CA SER A 161 16.10 -11.50 6.06
C SER A 161 14.84 -11.99 6.78
N ASP A 162 14.57 -11.51 8.00
CA ASP A 162 13.39 -11.91 8.80
C ASP A 162 12.21 -10.92 8.71
N ILE A 163 12.33 -9.90 7.85
CA ILE A 163 11.24 -8.95 7.60
C ILE A 163 10.05 -9.66 6.94
N GLN A 164 8.85 -9.27 7.33
CA GLN A 164 7.61 -9.80 6.75
C GLN A 164 6.93 -8.70 5.94
N ILE A 165 6.91 -8.85 4.63
CA ILE A 165 6.31 -7.86 3.72
C ILE A 165 5.20 -8.51 2.92
N GLY A 166 4.00 -7.97 3.02
CA GLY A 166 2.82 -8.41 2.29
C GLY A 166 2.09 -7.26 1.61
N CYS A 167 0.87 -7.53 1.24
CA CYS A 167 -0.10 -6.53 0.79
C CYS A 167 -1.41 -6.69 1.56
N MET A 168 -2.25 -5.67 1.48
CA MET A 168 -3.59 -5.71 2.02
C MET A 168 -4.59 -5.62 0.88
N ILE A 169 -5.62 -6.47 0.92
CA ILE A 169 -6.73 -6.47 -0.03
C ILE A 169 -8.06 -6.27 0.70
N ILE A 170 -9.04 -5.76 -0.02
CA ILE A 170 -10.44 -5.86 0.38
C ILE A 170 -10.90 -7.28 0.01
N TYR A 171 -11.41 -8.02 0.99
CA TYR A 171 -12.02 -9.33 0.73
C TYR A 171 -13.54 -9.22 0.89
N ALA A 172 -14.25 -9.26 -0.24
CA ALA A 172 -15.70 -9.22 -0.29
C ALA A 172 -16.24 -10.61 -0.64
N THR A 173 -16.74 -11.34 0.36
CA THR A 173 -17.27 -12.67 0.17
C THR A 173 -18.55 -12.60 -0.67
N THR A 174 -18.57 -13.29 -1.80
CA THR A 174 -19.73 -13.44 -2.67
C THR A 174 -20.23 -14.86 -2.62
N TYR A 175 -21.53 -15.03 -2.40
CA TYR A 175 -22.22 -16.30 -2.40
C TYR A 175 -23.21 -16.37 -3.55
N SER A 176 -23.36 -17.55 -4.16
CA SER A 176 -24.43 -17.77 -5.12
C SER A 176 -25.79 -17.74 -4.43
N ILE A 177 -26.78 -17.15 -5.11
CA ILE A 177 -28.14 -17.05 -4.60
C ILE A 177 -28.84 -18.44 -4.50
N ASP A 178 -28.39 -19.39 -5.31
CA ASP A 178 -28.92 -20.76 -5.37
C ASP A 178 -27.89 -21.76 -5.90
N ALA A 179 -28.29 -23.02 -6.05
CA ALA A 179 -27.45 -24.10 -6.60
C ALA A 179 -27.45 -24.16 -8.15
N ASN A 180 -28.02 -23.18 -8.85
CA ASN A 180 -27.99 -23.13 -10.30
C ASN A 180 -26.54 -23.03 -10.81
N PRO A 181 -26.07 -23.91 -11.71
CA PRO A 181 -24.68 -23.89 -12.19
C PRO A 181 -24.24 -22.54 -12.80
N VAL A 182 -25.16 -21.82 -13.44
CA VAL A 182 -24.87 -20.49 -14.02
C VAL A 182 -24.56 -19.48 -12.91
N ASN A 183 -25.35 -19.47 -11.84
CA ASN A 183 -25.15 -18.57 -10.70
C ASN A 183 -23.88 -18.94 -9.93
N GLN A 184 -23.60 -20.24 -9.78
CA GLN A 184 -22.35 -20.72 -9.17
C GLN A 184 -21.13 -20.29 -9.99
N ALA A 185 -21.15 -20.46 -11.31
CA ALA A 185 -20.06 -20.03 -12.19
C ALA A 185 -19.85 -18.49 -12.15
N ALA A 186 -20.92 -17.72 -12.18
CA ALA A 186 -20.85 -16.26 -12.07
C ALA A 186 -20.20 -15.84 -10.73
N THR A 187 -20.57 -16.48 -9.63
CA THR A 187 -19.97 -16.22 -8.30
C THR A 187 -18.48 -16.55 -8.27
N MET A 188 -18.08 -17.68 -8.88
CA MET A 188 -16.66 -18.04 -8.97
C MET A 188 -15.85 -17.02 -9.76
N ILE A 189 -16.38 -16.57 -10.92
CA ILE A 189 -15.73 -15.54 -11.74
C ILE A 189 -15.57 -14.23 -10.94
N GLN A 190 -16.65 -13.78 -10.29
CA GLN A 190 -16.60 -12.55 -9.49
C GLN A 190 -15.59 -12.63 -8.33
N ASN A 191 -15.52 -13.76 -7.63
CA ASN A 191 -14.52 -13.95 -6.58
C ASN A 191 -13.10 -13.97 -7.16
N GLN A 192 -12.89 -14.60 -8.33
CA GLN A 192 -11.59 -14.62 -8.99
C GLN A 192 -11.14 -13.19 -9.38
N GLU A 193 -12.02 -12.43 -10.01
CA GLU A 193 -11.71 -11.09 -10.48
C GLU A 193 -11.47 -10.11 -9.33
N PHE A 194 -12.31 -10.12 -8.31
CA PHE A 194 -12.25 -9.15 -7.23
C PHE A 194 -11.31 -9.54 -6.09
N ASN A 195 -11.43 -10.78 -5.59
CA ASN A 195 -10.70 -11.19 -4.40
C ASN A 195 -9.32 -11.79 -4.73
N PHE A 196 -9.20 -12.58 -5.81
CA PHE A 196 -8.01 -13.40 -6.02
C PHE A 196 -7.04 -12.86 -7.06
N PHE A 197 -7.48 -12.12 -8.07
CA PHE A 197 -6.60 -11.61 -9.13
C PHE A 197 -5.34 -10.92 -8.57
N CYS A 198 -5.51 -9.92 -7.72
CA CYS A 198 -4.37 -9.19 -7.18
C CYS A 198 -3.49 -10.04 -6.25
N THR A 199 -4.07 -10.98 -5.51
CA THR A 199 -3.30 -11.88 -4.64
C THR A 199 -2.53 -12.93 -5.44
N ASP A 200 -3.11 -13.47 -6.51
CA ASP A 200 -2.44 -14.41 -7.38
C ASP A 200 -1.21 -13.78 -8.04
N VAL A 201 -1.35 -12.54 -8.54
CA VAL A 201 -0.21 -11.80 -9.11
C VAL A 201 0.88 -11.55 -8.06
N GLN A 202 0.52 -11.08 -6.87
CA GLN A 202 1.52 -10.73 -5.85
C GLN A 202 2.20 -11.95 -5.22
N VAL A 203 1.50 -13.08 -5.08
CA VAL A 203 2.04 -14.29 -4.45
C VAL A 203 2.69 -15.22 -5.46
N ARG A 204 2.12 -15.35 -6.66
CA ARG A 204 2.56 -16.31 -7.69
C ARG A 204 3.29 -15.66 -8.85
N GLY A 205 3.13 -14.35 -9.07
CA GLY A 205 3.65 -13.64 -10.24
C GLY A 205 2.90 -13.96 -11.54
N GLU A 206 1.68 -14.47 -11.45
CA GLU A 206 0.84 -14.89 -12.58
C GLU A 206 -0.33 -13.92 -12.77
N TYR A 207 -0.68 -13.61 -14.04
CA TYR A 207 -1.82 -12.78 -14.41
C TYR A 207 -3.03 -13.62 -14.79
#